data_a34e93754ca29f12531f9d7997ad5ead
#
_entry.id   a34e93754ca29f12531f9d7997ad5ead
#
_cell.length_a   1.000
_cell.length_b   1.000
_cell.length_c   1.000
_cell.angle_alpha   90.00
_cell.angle_beta   90.00
_cell.angle_gamma   90.00
#
_symmetry.space_group_name_H-M   'P 1'
#
loop_
_entity.id
_entity.type
_entity.pdbx_description
1 polymer ?
#
loop_
_entity_poly.entity_id
_entity_poly.type
_entity_poly.pdbx_seq_one_letter_code
_entity_poly.pdbx_strand_id
1 'polypeptide(L)'
;MKKKLTHLDYCQFLLVSQVNYTQTYFADHSELLSHDRINRMMRQIKLTPQELRQRARSELRLSENGYILFDDTVLDKRHSTAIESVRRQWSGNEKRVIKGIGIVTCVYVNPDTEQFWVIDYRIFDPDRDGKSKIDHLLDMWRTIIHVEQIPFRTVLMDSWYASMKVMKAIEREGKFYYCPLKSNRQITLDAEATYSRVDSLTWTPEELQTGKLVHLKKFPKGHLLKLFRLVVSTHRTDYVVTNDLSQDSTDDTRDQSAIRWKIEQFHREAKQVTGLEACQCRSQRAQRNHIACAMLVWVRLNQIAQATSDSIYLLKQGLLDDYMREQLRCPSISMFSA
;
A
#
# COMPACT_ATOMS: atom_id res chain seq x y z
N MET A 1 -17.45 26.36 -26.63
CA MET A 1 -16.04 25.91 -26.43
C MET A 1 -16.05 24.40 -26.10
N LYS A 2 -15.28 23.58 -26.84
CA LYS A 2 -15.17 22.16 -26.51
C LYS A 2 -14.39 22.03 -25.16
N LYS A 3 -15.01 21.45 -24.14
CA LYS A 3 -14.39 21.19 -22.84
C LYS A 3 -13.03 20.44 -23.04
N LYS A 4 -11.95 20.93 -22.43
CA LYS A 4 -10.63 20.29 -22.50
C LYS A 4 -10.67 19.04 -21.64
N LEU A 5 -10.36 17.88 -22.21
CA LEU A 5 -10.23 16.62 -21.49
C LEU A 5 -9.05 16.69 -20.51
N THR A 6 -9.28 16.32 -19.26
CA THR A 6 -8.29 16.31 -18.17
C THR A 6 -8.19 14.93 -17.53
N HIS A 7 -7.19 14.74 -16.68
CA HIS A 7 -7.09 13.54 -15.87
C HIS A 7 -8.26 13.39 -14.87
N LEU A 8 -8.88 14.50 -14.45
CA LEU A 8 -10.04 14.45 -13.56
C LEU A 8 -11.27 13.84 -14.24
N ASP A 9 -11.44 14.07 -15.54
CA ASP A 9 -12.51 13.39 -16.31
C ASP A 9 -12.26 11.87 -16.36
N TYR A 10 -10.98 11.44 -16.45
CA TYR A 10 -10.63 10.04 -16.38
C TYR A 10 -10.79 9.47 -14.96
N CYS A 11 -10.44 10.22 -13.91
CA CYS A 11 -10.75 9.85 -12.53
C CYS A 11 -12.26 9.68 -12.32
N GLN A 12 -13.09 10.60 -12.84
CA GLN A 12 -14.54 10.48 -12.76
C GLN A 12 -15.04 9.19 -13.42
N PHE A 13 -14.49 8.84 -14.59
CA PHE A 13 -14.79 7.56 -15.25
C PHE A 13 -14.42 6.36 -14.35
N LEU A 14 -13.21 6.32 -13.80
CA LEU A 14 -12.79 5.23 -12.90
C LEU A 14 -13.66 5.15 -11.63
N LEU A 15 -14.09 6.30 -11.11
CA LEU A 15 -14.93 6.37 -9.92
C LEU A 15 -16.30 5.74 -10.17
N VAL A 16 -16.95 6.04 -11.31
CA VAL A 16 -18.30 5.54 -11.60
C VAL A 16 -18.31 4.15 -12.24
N SER A 17 -17.22 3.74 -12.90
CA SER A 17 -17.13 2.45 -13.60
C SER A 17 -17.17 1.28 -12.62
N GLN A 18 -18.02 0.27 -12.88
CA GLN A 18 -18.21 -0.88 -11.99
C GLN A 18 -17.48 -2.14 -12.46
N VAL A 19 -17.51 -2.39 -13.78
CA VAL A 19 -17.04 -3.68 -14.35
C VAL A 19 -16.01 -3.52 -15.44
N ASN A 20 -15.99 -2.39 -16.17
CA ASN A 20 -15.14 -2.18 -17.35
C ASN A 20 -14.40 -0.86 -17.28
N TYR A 21 -13.08 -0.91 -17.09
CA TYR A 21 -12.20 0.24 -16.93
C TYR A 21 -11.37 0.53 -18.20
N THR A 22 -11.81 0.06 -19.37
CA THR A 22 -11.10 0.30 -20.64
C THR A 22 -11.37 1.70 -21.18
N GLN A 23 -10.40 2.24 -21.91
CA GLN A 23 -10.56 3.55 -22.57
C GLN A 23 -11.63 3.51 -23.67
N THR A 24 -11.85 2.36 -24.30
CA THR A 24 -12.95 2.15 -25.26
C THR A 24 -14.29 2.31 -24.54
N TYR A 25 -14.49 1.63 -23.41
CA TYR A 25 -15.71 1.75 -22.63
C TYR A 25 -15.97 3.19 -22.16
N PHE A 26 -14.91 3.93 -21.79
CA PHE A 26 -15.04 5.35 -21.48
C PHE A 26 -15.47 6.18 -22.69
N ALA A 27 -14.94 5.91 -23.87
CA ALA A 27 -15.33 6.62 -25.09
C ALA A 27 -16.78 6.32 -25.48
N ASP A 28 -17.21 5.06 -25.40
CA ASP A 28 -18.58 4.61 -25.75
C ASP A 28 -19.65 5.22 -24.84
N HIS A 29 -19.28 5.61 -23.60
CA HIS A 29 -20.18 6.25 -22.63
C HIS A 29 -19.96 7.76 -22.51
N SER A 30 -19.32 8.37 -23.50
CA SER A 30 -19.06 9.81 -23.53
C SER A 30 -19.47 10.42 -24.88
N GLU A 31 -20.39 11.33 -24.87
CA GLU A 31 -20.86 12.04 -26.10
C GLU A 31 -19.75 12.86 -26.79
N LEU A 32 -18.69 13.22 -26.05
CA LEU A 32 -17.70 14.21 -26.50
C LEU A 32 -16.29 13.65 -26.68
N LEU A 33 -16.05 12.39 -26.30
CA LEU A 33 -14.72 11.82 -26.24
C LEU A 33 -14.59 10.62 -27.15
N SER A 34 -13.57 10.62 -28.01
CA SER A 34 -13.16 9.43 -28.75
C SER A 34 -12.05 8.68 -27.99
N HIS A 35 -11.93 7.38 -28.26
CA HIS A 35 -10.85 6.54 -27.73
C HIS A 35 -9.46 7.16 -28.00
N ASP A 36 -9.22 7.67 -29.22
CA ASP A 36 -7.93 8.27 -29.59
C ASP A 36 -7.62 9.53 -28.77
N ARG A 37 -8.65 10.34 -28.48
CA ARG A 37 -8.48 11.55 -27.65
C ARG A 37 -8.11 11.19 -26.21
N ILE A 38 -8.75 10.16 -25.64
CA ILE A 38 -8.46 9.66 -24.29
C ILE A 38 -7.04 9.08 -24.27
N ASN A 39 -6.71 8.21 -25.23
CA ASN A 39 -5.38 7.60 -25.32
C ASN A 39 -4.27 8.64 -25.46
N ARG A 40 -4.47 9.64 -26.32
CA ARG A 40 -3.52 10.75 -26.51
C ARG A 40 -3.33 11.52 -25.20
N MET A 41 -4.37 11.86 -24.49
CA MET A 41 -4.31 12.54 -23.20
C MET A 41 -3.51 11.69 -22.20
N MET A 42 -3.83 10.39 -22.04
CA MET A 42 -3.15 9.47 -21.13
C MET A 42 -1.67 9.25 -21.46
N ARG A 43 -1.25 9.45 -22.70
CA ARG A 43 0.15 9.37 -23.13
C ARG A 43 0.91 10.69 -22.98
N GLN A 44 0.23 11.83 -22.97
CA GLN A 44 0.84 13.17 -22.95
C GLN A 44 0.98 13.73 -21.54
N ILE A 45 -0.02 13.56 -20.67
CA ILE A 45 0.05 14.07 -19.30
C ILE A 45 1.16 13.36 -18.50
N LYS A 46 1.62 14.02 -17.44
CA LYS A 46 2.62 13.49 -16.51
C LYS A 46 2.13 13.68 -15.08
N LEU A 47 1.32 12.74 -14.63
CA LEU A 47 0.95 12.66 -13.23
C LEU A 47 2.11 12.06 -12.41
N THR A 48 2.30 12.59 -11.23
CA THR A 48 3.38 12.19 -10.31
C THR A 48 2.80 11.87 -8.93
N PRO A 49 3.52 11.17 -8.07
CA PRO A 49 3.07 10.97 -6.69
C PRO A 49 2.83 12.27 -5.91
N GLN A 50 3.37 13.39 -6.38
CA GLN A 50 3.15 14.70 -5.74
C GLN A 50 1.67 15.11 -5.75
N GLU A 51 0.94 14.85 -6.84
CA GLU A 51 -0.50 15.14 -6.90
C GLU A 51 -1.28 14.33 -5.86
N LEU A 52 -0.90 13.08 -5.66
CA LEU A 52 -1.48 12.23 -4.61
C LEU A 52 -1.20 12.83 -3.23
N ARG A 53 0.06 13.19 -2.94
CA ARG A 53 0.45 13.79 -1.65
C ARG A 53 -0.33 15.07 -1.37
N GLN A 54 -0.42 15.96 -2.34
CA GLN A 54 -1.16 17.22 -2.19
C GLN A 54 -2.64 16.99 -1.86
N ARG A 55 -3.29 16.02 -2.53
CA ARG A 55 -4.69 15.68 -2.27
C ARG A 55 -4.88 14.97 -0.92
N ALA A 56 -4.00 14.02 -0.58
CA ALA A 56 -4.07 13.35 0.70
C ALA A 56 -3.77 14.31 1.86
N ARG A 57 -2.82 15.24 1.70
CA ARG A 57 -2.41 16.17 2.75
C ARG A 57 -3.57 16.98 3.33
N SER A 58 -4.52 17.43 2.50
CA SER A 58 -5.68 18.20 2.95
C SER A 58 -6.65 17.40 3.81
N GLU A 59 -6.59 16.08 3.73
CA GLU A 59 -7.48 15.16 4.46
C GLU A 59 -6.84 14.59 5.73
N LEU A 60 -5.51 14.72 5.87
CA LEU A 60 -4.79 14.14 7.00
C LEU A 60 -5.13 14.88 8.30
N ARG A 61 -5.63 14.13 9.28
CA ARG A 61 -5.58 14.53 10.68
C ARG A 61 -4.27 14.00 11.25
N LEU A 62 -3.35 14.91 11.53
CA LEU A 62 -2.01 14.57 11.96
C LEU A 62 -1.98 14.30 13.48
N SER A 63 -1.15 13.34 13.91
CA SER A 63 -0.90 12.98 15.31
C SER A 63 0.59 12.71 15.50
N GLU A 64 1.17 13.19 16.59
CA GLU A 64 2.55 12.85 17.00
C GLU A 64 2.72 11.34 17.24
N ASN A 65 1.63 10.63 17.59
CA ASN A 65 1.60 9.18 17.75
C ASN A 65 1.30 8.43 16.45
N GLY A 66 1.24 9.14 15.30
CA GLY A 66 0.94 8.58 14.00
C GLY A 66 1.86 7.43 13.60
N TYR A 67 1.39 6.63 12.63
CA TYR A 67 2.15 5.53 12.02
C TYR A 67 2.41 5.79 10.55
N ILE A 68 3.60 5.42 10.09
CA ILE A 68 3.94 5.31 8.67
C ILE A 68 4.07 3.83 8.33
N LEU A 69 3.32 3.38 7.34
CA LEU A 69 3.32 1.99 6.87
C LEU A 69 3.94 1.91 5.49
N PHE A 70 4.85 0.96 5.29
CA PHE A 70 5.45 0.66 3.99
C PHE A 70 5.15 -0.78 3.59
N ASP A 71 4.67 -0.95 2.38
CA ASP A 71 4.49 -2.26 1.77
C ASP A 71 4.48 -2.14 0.24
N ASP A 72 4.49 -3.27 -0.47
CA ASP A 72 4.35 -3.27 -1.92
C ASP A 72 3.27 -4.25 -2.39
N THR A 73 2.74 -3.94 -3.54
CA THR A 73 1.80 -4.83 -4.24
C THR A 73 2.19 -4.96 -5.70
N VAL A 74 1.79 -6.09 -6.31
CA VAL A 74 1.98 -6.34 -7.73
C VAL A 74 0.62 -6.24 -8.43
N LEU A 75 0.52 -5.37 -9.43
CA LEU A 75 -0.61 -5.32 -10.35
C LEU A 75 -0.44 -6.43 -11.37
N ASP A 76 -1.34 -7.38 -11.36
CA ASP A 76 -1.27 -8.55 -12.25
C ASP A 76 -1.46 -8.16 -13.72
N LYS A 77 -0.52 -8.56 -14.55
CA LYS A 77 -0.50 -8.37 -16.01
C LYS A 77 -0.09 -9.66 -16.72
N ARG A 78 -0.37 -10.81 -16.11
CA ARG A 78 0.09 -12.13 -16.60
C ARG A 78 -0.36 -12.45 -18.02
N HIS A 79 -1.51 -11.93 -18.43
CA HIS A 79 -2.09 -12.15 -19.76
C HIS A 79 -1.58 -11.17 -20.83
N SER A 80 -0.75 -10.20 -20.44
CA SER A 80 -0.20 -9.22 -21.38
C SER A 80 1.19 -9.61 -21.85
N THR A 81 1.42 -9.43 -23.16
CA THR A 81 2.73 -9.62 -23.79
C THR A 81 3.41 -8.31 -24.19
N ALA A 82 2.68 -7.19 -24.17
CA ALA A 82 3.11 -5.94 -24.80
C ALA A 82 3.03 -4.70 -23.89
N ILE A 83 2.73 -4.87 -22.59
CA ILE A 83 2.70 -3.74 -21.65
C ILE A 83 4.12 -3.44 -21.18
N GLU A 84 4.57 -2.22 -21.41
CA GLU A 84 5.85 -1.71 -20.90
C GLU A 84 5.84 -1.70 -19.35
N SER A 85 7.03 -1.81 -18.72
CA SER A 85 7.23 -1.90 -17.25
C SER A 85 6.69 -3.18 -16.60
N VAL A 86 6.13 -4.13 -17.35
CA VAL A 86 5.75 -5.44 -16.83
C VAL A 86 7.00 -6.30 -16.67
N ARG A 87 7.15 -6.89 -15.50
CA ARG A 87 8.27 -7.77 -15.19
C ARG A 87 7.84 -8.97 -14.36
N ARG A 88 8.66 -10.00 -14.34
CA ARG A 88 8.48 -11.14 -13.43
C ARG A 88 8.90 -10.73 -12.03
N GLN A 89 8.01 -10.88 -11.06
CA GLN A 89 8.27 -10.58 -9.66
C GLN A 89 7.39 -11.41 -8.74
N TRP A 90 7.82 -11.55 -7.51
CA TRP A 90 7.06 -12.25 -6.48
C TRP A 90 5.80 -11.48 -6.11
N SER A 91 4.68 -12.16 -6.07
CA SER A 91 3.40 -11.64 -5.56
C SER A 91 3.08 -12.32 -4.23
N GLY A 92 2.94 -11.53 -3.17
CA GLY A 92 2.55 -12.02 -1.85
C GLY A 92 1.15 -12.64 -1.86
N ASN A 93 0.20 -12.04 -2.59
CA ASN A 93 -1.17 -12.53 -2.72
C ASN A 93 -1.23 -13.88 -3.46
N GLU A 94 -0.50 -14.00 -4.55
CA GLU A 94 -0.48 -15.21 -5.39
C GLU A 94 0.50 -16.28 -4.85
N LYS A 95 1.35 -15.94 -3.88
CA LYS A 95 2.43 -16.78 -3.34
C LYS A 95 3.30 -17.43 -4.42
N ARG A 96 3.51 -16.72 -5.52
CA ARG A 96 4.32 -17.15 -6.67
C ARG A 96 4.87 -15.98 -7.47
N VAL A 97 5.77 -16.26 -8.39
CA VAL A 97 6.25 -15.27 -9.35
C VAL A 97 5.24 -15.08 -10.47
N ILE A 98 4.77 -13.86 -10.67
CA ILE A 98 3.86 -13.47 -11.76
C ILE A 98 4.46 -12.35 -12.61
N LYS A 99 3.89 -12.14 -13.80
CA LYS A 99 4.16 -10.95 -14.62
C LYS A 99 3.26 -9.81 -14.14
N GLY A 100 3.84 -8.67 -13.80
CA GLY A 100 3.06 -7.55 -13.32
C GLY A 100 3.87 -6.27 -13.12
N ILE A 101 3.19 -5.21 -12.71
CA ILE A 101 3.80 -3.93 -12.35
C ILE A 101 3.84 -3.83 -10.82
N GLY A 102 5.03 -3.72 -10.25
CA GLY A 102 5.21 -3.55 -8.81
C GLY A 102 4.98 -2.09 -8.39
N ILE A 103 4.32 -1.91 -7.26
CA ILE A 103 4.12 -0.59 -6.65
C ILE A 103 4.52 -0.67 -5.18
N VAL A 104 5.47 0.16 -4.77
CA VAL A 104 5.79 0.39 -3.35
C VAL A 104 4.92 1.55 -2.88
N THR A 105 4.25 1.37 -1.77
CA THR A 105 3.28 2.33 -1.23
C THR A 105 3.64 2.77 0.18
N CYS A 106 3.21 3.97 0.52
CA CYS A 106 3.31 4.55 1.85
C CYS A 106 1.94 5.00 2.33
N VAL A 107 1.55 4.54 3.51
CA VAL A 107 0.28 4.87 4.15
C VAL A 107 0.56 5.54 5.51
N TYR A 108 -0.15 6.62 5.79
CA TYR A 108 -0.22 7.24 7.11
C TYR A 108 -1.45 6.72 7.86
N VAL A 109 -1.30 6.41 9.14
CA VAL A 109 -2.40 6.05 10.03
C VAL A 109 -2.39 6.97 11.24
N ASN A 110 -3.54 7.53 11.56
CA ASN A 110 -3.77 8.25 12.81
C ASN A 110 -4.43 7.28 13.81
N PRO A 111 -3.76 6.89 14.91
CA PRO A 111 -4.32 5.97 15.90
C PRO A 111 -5.49 6.57 16.70
N ASP A 112 -5.54 7.89 16.85
CA ASP A 112 -6.57 8.57 17.65
C ASP A 112 -7.93 8.58 16.95
N THR A 113 -7.93 8.52 15.61
CA THR A 113 -9.15 8.55 14.77
C THR A 113 -9.35 7.28 13.97
N GLU A 114 -8.39 6.33 14.02
CA GLU A 114 -8.32 5.10 13.23
C GLU A 114 -8.31 5.34 11.70
N GLN A 115 -8.21 6.59 11.27
CA GLN A 115 -8.16 6.96 9.86
C GLN A 115 -6.81 6.60 9.25
N PHE A 116 -6.83 6.19 7.99
CA PHE A 116 -5.61 5.93 7.23
C PHE A 116 -5.72 6.48 5.81
N TRP A 117 -4.56 6.90 5.27
CA TRP A 117 -4.46 7.56 3.97
C TRP A 117 -3.21 7.10 3.24
N VAL A 118 -3.35 6.72 1.96
CA VAL A 118 -2.18 6.58 1.10
C VAL A 118 -1.59 7.96 0.85
N ILE A 119 -0.32 8.14 1.22
CA ILE A 119 0.35 9.45 1.13
C ILE A 119 1.43 9.50 0.06
N ASP A 120 1.98 8.36 -0.35
CA ASP A 120 2.96 8.28 -1.43
C ASP A 120 2.97 6.89 -2.07
N TYR A 121 3.49 6.80 -3.30
CA TYR A 121 3.74 5.53 -4.00
C TYR A 121 4.90 5.65 -4.96
N ARG A 122 5.53 4.52 -5.32
CA ARG A 122 6.54 4.43 -6.37
C ARG A 122 6.27 3.20 -7.23
N ILE A 123 6.38 3.36 -8.55
CA ILE A 123 6.30 2.24 -9.48
C ILE A 123 7.69 1.64 -9.60
N PHE A 124 7.81 0.35 -9.29
CA PHE A 124 9.06 -0.39 -9.32
C PHE A 124 9.44 -0.74 -10.77
N ASP A 125 10.44 -0.03 -11.28
CA ASP A 125 10.90 -0.13 -12.67
C ASP A 125 12.44 0.04 -12.74
N PRO A 126 13.21 -0.93 -12.17
CA PRO A 126 14.66 -0.80 -12.03
C PRO A 126 15.42 -0.75 -13.37
N ASP A 127 14.83 -1.21 -14.46
CA ASP A 127 15.44 -1.09 -15.78
C ASP A 127 15.51 0.37 -16.25
N ARG A 128 14.65 1.22 -15.69
CA ARG A 128 14.57 2.63 -16.02
C ARG A 128 15.35 3.53 -15.07
N ASP A 129 15.23 3.30 -13.77
CA ASP A 129 15.78 4.21 -12.74
C ASP A 129 16.88 3.58 -11.89
N GLY A 130 17.19 2.29 -12.11
CA GLY A 130 18.23 1.57 -11.38
C GLY A 130 17.92 1.33 -9.90
N LYS A 131 16.67 1.63 -9.45
CA LYS A 131 16.31 1.61 -8.03
C LYS A 131 15.68 0.30 -7.60
N SER A 132 16.11 -0.19 -6.44
CA SER A 132 15.42 -1.27 -5.73
C SER A 132 14.16 -0.75 -5.03
N LYS A 133 13.27 -1.65 -4.58
CA LYS A 133 12.12 -1.30 -3.74
C LYS A 133 12.55 -0.61 -2.44
N ILE A 134 13.70 -1.01 -1.87
CA ILE A 134 14.29 -0.36 -0.69
C ILE A 134 14.71 1.08 -1.00
N ASP A 135 15.30 1.34 -2.16
CA ASP A 135 15.66 2.70 -2.55
C ASP A 135 14.43 3.59 -2.73
N HIS A 136 13.36 3.05 -3.33
CA HIS A 136 12.06 3.72 -3.43
C HIS A 136 11.46 4.04 -2.06
N LEU A 137 11.50 3.09 -1.11
CA LEU A 137 11.07 3.33 0.28
C LEU A 137 11.88 4.47 0.90
N LEU A 138 13.20 4.44 0.78
CA LEU A 138 14.07 5.48 1.34
C LEU A 138 13.88 6.86 0.69
N ASP A 139 13.52 6.90 -0.59
CA ASP A 139 13.15 8.17 -1.24
C ASP A 139 11.82 8.72 -0.70
N MET A 140 10.82 7.86 -0.49
CA MET A 140 9.57 8.26 0.17
C MET A 140 9.81 8.68 1.62
N TRP A 141 10.65 7.94 2.36
CA TRP A 141 11.08 8.28 3.71
C TRP A 141 11.66 9.70 3.81
N ARG A 142 12.63 10.03 2.95
CA ARG A 142 13.23 11.38 2.90
C ARG A 142 12.17 12.44 2.59
N THR A 143 11.24 12.15 1.70
CA THR A 143 10.15 13.09 1.37
C THR A 143 9.26 13.34 2.58
N ILE A 144 8.87 12.31 3.32
CA ILE A 144 8.02 12.41 4.51
C ILE A 144 8.70 13.24 5.61
N ILE A 145 9.98 12.97 5.89
CA ILE A 145 10.72 13.62 6.96
C ILE A 145 11.10 15.06 6.62
N HIS A 146 11.72 15.27 5.44
CA HIS A 146 12.39 16.55 5.16
C HIS A 146 11.56 17.50 4.28
N VAL A 147 10.58 17.00 3.52
CA VAL A 147 9.76 17.83 2.63
C VAL A 147 8.37 18.04 3.20
N GLU A 148 7.67 16.96 3.50
CA GLU A 148 6.30 17.02 4.00
C GLU A 148 6.21 17.26 5.51
N GLN A 149 7.26 16.92 6.25
CA GLN A 149 7.38 17.07 7.71
C GLN A 149 6.13 16.54 8.44
N ILE A 150 5.70 15.34 8.05
CA ILE A 150 4.53 14.68 8.65
C ILE A 150 4.91 14.20 10.05
N PRO A 151 4.19 14.60 11.11
CA PRO A 151 4.40 14.07 12.46
C PRO A 151 3.95 12.63 12.54
N PHE A 152 4.77 11.78 13.14
CA PHE A 152 4.47 10.38 13.48
C PHE A 152 5.51 9.85 14.46
N ARG A 153 5.20 8.74 15.12
CA ARG A 153 6.11 8.08 16.06
C ARG A 153 6.71 6.80 15.50
N THR A 154 5.90 5.99 14.84
CA THR A 154 6.22 4.59 14.57
C THR A 154 6.14 4.25 13.09
N VAL A 155 7.04 3.39 12.63
CA VAL A 155 7.05 2.80 11.27
C VAL A 155 6.72 1.32 11.35
N LEU A 156 5.78 0.88 10.50
CA LEU A 156 5.45 -0.52 10.31
C LEU A 156 5.80 -0.95 8.89
N MET A 157 6.38 -2.13 8.75
CA MET A 157 6.79 -2.65 7.45
C MET A 157 6.80 -4.19 7.45
N ASP A 158 6.77 -4.79 6.27
CA ASP A 158 6.91 -6.24 6.13
C ASP A 158 8.36 -6.71 6.37
N SER A 159 8.51 -8.00 6.62
CA SER A 159 9.80 -8.69 6.84
C SER A 159 10.80 -8.50 5.70
N TRP A 160 10.31 -8.25 4.49
CA TRP A 160 11.16 -7.98 3.33
C TRP A 160 11.90 -6.65 3.45
N TYR A 161 11.27 -5.64 4.08
CA TYR A 161 11.85 -4.32 4.32
C TYR A 161 12.68 -4.25 5.61
N ALA A 162 12.69 -5.30 6.44
CA ALA A 162 13.47 -5.39 7.69
C ALA A 162 14.98 -5.50 7.41
N SER A 163 15.52 -4.54 6.68
CA SER A 163 16.96 -4.44 6.35
C SER A 163 17.66 -3.43 7.24
N MET A 164 18.95 -3.65 7.51
CA MET A 164 19.77 -2.71 8.27
C MET A 164 19.69 -1.28 7.68
N LYS A 165 19.68 -1.15 6.35
CA LYS A 165 19.64 0.14 5.66
C LYS A 165 18.39 0.94 6.02
N VAL A 166 17.21 0.29 6.04
CA VAL A 166 15.93 0.92 6.38
C VAL A 166 15.83 1.17 7.87
N MET A 167 16.09 0.16 8.70
CA MET A 167 15.99 0.27 10.16
C MET A 167 16.90 1.38 10.70
N LYS A 168 18.15 1.45 10.24
CA LYS A 168 19.07 2.54 10.61
C LYS A 168 18.65 3.92 10.10
N ALA A 169 17.96 4.01 8.96
CA ALA A 169 17.44 5.29 8.49
C ALA A 169 16.30 5.79 9.40
N ILE A 170 15.45 4.89 9.90
CA ILE A 170 14.38 5.21 10.84
C ILE A 170 14.96 5.66 12.20
N GLU A 171 15.93 4.92 12.73
CA GLU A 171 16.60 5.24 14.00
C GLU A 171 17.29 6.60 14.01
N ARG A 172 17.93 6.98 12.90
CA ARG A 172 18.61 8.29 12.78
C ARG A 172 17.67 9.48 12.95
N GLU A 173 16.40 9.30 12.63
CA GLU A 173 15.35 10.32 12.80
C GLU A 173 14.63 10.21 14.15
N GLY A 174 15.15 9.39 15.08
CA GLY A 174 14.56 9.20 16.41
C GLY A 174 13.18 8.53 16.39
N LYS A 175 12.87 7.76 15.33
CA LYS A 175 11.59 7.08 15.18
C LYS A 175 11.69 5.61 15.57
N PHE A 176 10.57 5.05 16.03
CA PHE A 176 10.43 3.63 16.33
C PHE A 176 9.97 2.84 15.10
N TYR A 177 10.25 1.55 15.12
CA TYR A 177 9.67 0.62 14.15
C TYR A 177 9.27 -0.69 14.83
N TYR A 178 8.26 -1.34 14.25
CA TYR A 178 7.94 -2.74 14.51
C TYR A 178 7.90 -3.46 13.16
N CYS A 179 8.73 -4.48 13.03
CA CYS A 179 8.76 -5.25 11.79
C CYS A 179 8.97 -6.74 12.07
N PRO A 180 8.22 -7.62 11.39
CA PRO A 180 8.43 -9.05 11.50
C PRO A 180 9.77 -9.42 10.86
N LEU A 181 10.43 -10.41 11.44
CA LEU A 181 11.62 -11.06 10.91
C LEU A 181 11.24 -12.36 10.21
N LYS A 182 11.98 -12.71 9.16
CA LYS A 182 11.91 -14.07 8.60
C LYS A 182 12.40 -15.08 9.62
N SER A 183 11.77 -16.25 9.71
CA SER A 183 12.10 -17.32 10.69
C SER A 183 13.58 -17.75 10.67
N ASN A 184 14.24 -17.62 9.52
CA ASN A 184 15.66 -17.94 9.37
C ASN A 184 16.60 -16.75 9.64
N ARG A 185 16.09 -15.62 10.15
CA ARG A 185 16.94 -14.46 10.48
C ARG A 185 17.95 -14.83 11.55
N GLN A 186 19.22 -14.45 11.31
CA GLN A 186 20.31 -14.73 12.24
C GLN A 186 20.37 -13.66 13.32
N ILE A 187 20.34 -14.10 14.58
CA ILE A 187 20.41 -13.27 15.78
C ILE A 187 21.36 -13.88 16.82
N THR A 188 21.77 -13.07 17.78
CA THR A 188 22.45 -13.54 18.99
C THR A 188 21.94 -12.79 20.22
N LEU A 189 22.01 -13.42 21.39
CA LEU A 189 21.65 -12.80 22.67
C LEU A 189 22.84 -12.04 23.26
N ASP A 190 24.06 -12.47 22.94
CA ASP A 190 25.31 -11.82 23.35
C ASP A 190 26.08 -11.37 22.11
N ALA A 191 26.62 -10.16 22.14
CA ALA A 191 27.38 -9.57 21.04
C ALA A 191 28.63 -10.37 20.63
N GLU A 192 29.10 -11.27 21.51
CA GLU A 192 30.26 -12.12 21.29
C GLU A 192 29.92 -13.60 21.01
N ALA A 193 28.64 -13.96 21.13
CA ALA A 193 28.16 -15.32 20.94
C ALA A 193 27.94 -15.70 19.47
N THR A 194 27.78 -17.00 19.23
CA THR A 194 27.43 -17.55 17.91
C THR A 194 26.01 -17.14 17.50
N TYR A 195 25.84 -16.76 16.24
CA TYR A 195 24.52 -16.45 15.68
C TYR A 195 23.71 -17.74 15.48
N SER A 196 22.45 -17.68 15.89
CA SER A 196 21.43 -18.71 15.66
C SER A 196 20.23 -18.17 14.91
N ARG A 197 19.37 -19.04 14.43
CA ARG A 197 18.11 -18.63 13.77
C ARG A 197 17.12 -18.14 14.82
N VAL A 198 16.31 -17.13 14.48
CA VAL A 198 15.31 -16.58 15.40
C VAL A 198 14.25 -17.62 15.81
N ASP A 199 13.90 -18.55 14.92
CA ASP A 199 12.93 -19.62 15.20
C ASP A 199 13.47 -20.75 16.08
N SER A 200 14.79 -20.82 16.32
CA SER A 200 15.42 -21.78 17.21
C SER A 200 15.61 -21.29 18.66
N LEU A 201 15.17 -20.04 18.95
CA LEU A 201 15.31 -19.49 20.29
C LEU A 201 14.41 -20.19 21.31
N THR A 202 14.97 -20.42 22.48
CA THR A 202 14.20 -20.79 23.68
C THR A 202 13.65 -19.55 24.36
N TRP A 203 12.51 -19.67 24.99
CA TRP A 203 11.79 -18.56 25.64
C TRP A 203 11.38 -18.96 27.04
N THR A 204 11.67 -18.12 28.02
CA THR A 204 11.11 -18.28 29.38
C THR A 204 9.68 -17.71 29.39
N PRO A 205 8.84 -18.06 30.40
CA PRO A 205 7.52 -17.47 30.57
C PRO A 205 7.52 -15.94 30.64
N GLU A 206 8.53 -15.36 31.32
CA GLU A 206 8.72 -13.92 31.42
C GLU A 206 9.06 -13.29 30.07
N GLU A 207 10.00 -13.85 29.31
CA GLU A 207 10.40 -13.38 27.99
C GLU A 207 9.27 -13.48 26.96
N LEU A 208 8.34 -14.42 27.12
CA LEU A 208 7.14 -14.51 26.29
C LEU A 208 6.19 -13.32 26.53
N GLN A 209 6.23 -12.71 27.71
CA GLN A 209 5.42 -11.54 28.05
C GLN A 209 6.14 -10.23 27.74
N THR A 210 7.41 -10.13 28.07
CA THR A 210 8.16 -8.85 28.05
C THR A 210 9.10 -8.70 26.86
N GLY A 211 9.24 -9.73 26.00
CA GLY A 211 10.21 -9.74 24.92
C GLY A 211 11.63 -10.05 25.36
N LYS A 212 12.55 -10.17 24.40
CA LYS A 212 13.95 -10.57 24.59
C LYS A 212 14.88 -9.59 23.89
N LEU A 213 15.96 -9.17 24.56
CA LEU A 213 17.01 -8.34 23.93
C LEU A 213 17.86 -9.20 23.00
N VAL A 214 18.10 -8.69 21.79
CA VAL A 214 18.84 -9.42 20.74
C VAL A 214 19.72 -8.50 19.92
N HIS A 215 20.74 -9.08 19.30
CA HIS A 215 21.56 -8.47 18.26
C HIS A 215 21.27 -9.14 16.91
N LEU A 216 21.01 -8.35 15.88
CA LEU A 216 20.84 -8.88 14.52
C LEU A 216 22.17 -8.97 13.79
N LYS A 217 22.40 -10.09 13.08
CA LYS A 217 23.57 -10.25 12.21
C LYS A 217 23.60 -9.12 11.16
N LYS A 218 24.78 -8.59 10.89
CA LYS A 218 25.06 -7.46 9.99
C LYS A 218 24.75 -6.07 10.58
N PHE A 219 24.24 -5.97 11.81
CA PHE A 219 24.15 -4.70 12.51
C PHE A 219 25.48 -4.37 13.22
N PRO A 220 25.72 -3.09 13.57
CA PRO A 220 26.91 -2.72 14.33
C PRO A 220 27.03 -3.53 15.64
N LYS A 221 28.28 -3.81 16.07
CA LYS A 221 28.52 -4.49 17.34
C LYS A 221 27.89 -3.68 18.49
N GLY A 222 27.20 -4.37 19.41
CA GLY A 222 26.51 -3.73 20.52
C GLY A 222 25.15 -3.07 20.18
N HIS A 223 24.68 -3.13 18.95
CA HIS A 223 23.35 -2.62 18.60
C HIS A 223 22.27 -3.57 19.10
N LEU A 224 21.54 -3.13 20.11
CA LEU A 224 20.46 -3.86 20.77
C LEU A 224 19.11 -3.56 20.15
N LEU A 225 18.29 -4.59 20.04
CA LEU A 225 16.88 -4.53 19.66
C LEU A 225 16.07 -5.40 20.60
N LYS A 226 14.78 -5.13 20.71
CA LYS A 226 13.86 -5.97 21.47
C LYS A 226 13.05 -6.84 20.52
N LEU A 227 13.00 -8.13 20.79
CA LEU A 227 12.36 -9.15 19.97
C LEU A 227 11.18 -9.74 20.74
N PHE A 228 10.03 -9.84 20.06
CA PHE A 228 8.82 -10.45 20.57
C PHE A 228 8.41 -11.66 19.72
N ARG A 229 7.87 -12.67 20.39
CA ARG A 229 7.31 -13.87 19.76
C ARG A 229 5.79 -13.80 19.81
N LEU A 230 5.18 -13.55 18.65
CA LEU A 230 3.73 -13.41 18.52
C LEU A 230 3.14 -14.71 17.94
N VAL A 231 2.39 -15.45 18.73
CA VAL A 231 1.61 -16.58 18.21
C VAL A 231 0.36 -16.06 17.55
N VAL A 232 0.28 -16.20 16.22
CA VAL A 232 -0.84 -15.72 15.38
C VAL A 232 -1.88 -16.82 15.19
N SER A 233 -1.44 -18.07 15.05
CA SER A 233 -2.29 -19.26 14.96
C SER A 233 -1.51 -20.51 15.37
N THR A 234 -2.18 -21.66 15.40
CA THR A 234 -1.54 -22.96 15.68
C THR A 234 -0.34 -23.28 14.77
N HIS A 235 -0.32 -22.71 13.56
CA HIS A 235 0.72 -22.98 12.55
C HIS A 235 1.56 -21.75 12.18
N ARG A 236 1.31 -20.60 12.82
CA ARG A 236 2.03 -19.36 12.51
C ARG A 236 2.49 -18.63 13.76
N THR A 237 3.79 -18.45 13.85
CA THR A 237 4.44 -17.57 14.82
C THR A 237 5.20 -16.49 14.07
N ASP A 238 4.94 -15.24 14.41
CA ASP A 238 5.67 -14.09 13.90
C ASP A 238 6.70 -13.65 14.96
N TYR A 239 7.88 -13.27 14.52
CA TYR A 239 8.96 -12.72 15.34
C TYR A 239 9.08 -11.23 15.00
N VAL A 240 8.63 -10.36 15.88
CA VAL A 240 8.62 -8.91 15.66
C VAL A 240 9.77 -8.27 16.42
N VAL A 241 10.55 -7.45 15.73
CA VAL A 241 11.66 -6.70 16.33
C VAL A 241 11.34 -5.20 16.33
N THR A 242 11.77 -4.52 17.40
CA THR A 242 11.67 -3.07 17.57
C THR A 242 12.96 -2.48 18.15
N ASN A 243 13.22 -1.20 17.84
CA ASN A 243 14.24 -0.39 18.50
C ASN A 243 13.70 0.35 19.74
N ASP A 244 12.42 0.19 20.06
CA ASP A 244 11.85 0.67 21.32
C ASP A 244 12.23 -0.31 22.45
N LEU A 245 13.33 -0.05 23.12
CA LEU A 245 13.81 -0.90 24.22
C LEU A 245 12.96 -0.78 25.47
N SER A 246 12.10 0.25 25.58
CA SER A 246 11.17 0.43 26.69
C SER A 246 9.89 -0.39 26.54
N GLN A 247 9.61 -0.92 25.34
CA GLN A 247 8.46 -1.81 25.13
C GLN A 247 8.65 -3.11 25.91
N ASP A 248 7.75 -3.42 26.83
CA ASP A 248 7.82 -4.57 27.72
C ASP A 248 6.56 -5.44 27.70
N SER A 249 5.69 -5.23 26.71
CA SER A 249 4.43 -5.96 26.53
C SER A 249 4.35 -6.61 25.15
N THR A 250 4.21 -7.94 25.15
CA THR A 250 3.94 -8.71 23.92
C THR A 250 2.57 -8.42 23.34
N ASP A 251 1.56 -8.14 24.18
CA ASP A 251 0.22 -7.84 23.73
C ASP A 251 0.18 -6.44 23.07
N ASP A 252 0.79 -5.42 23.67
CA ASP A 252 0.91 -4.10 23.04
C ASP A 252 1.69 -4.18 21.72
N THR A 253 2.75 -4.99 21.66
CA THR A 253 3.50 -5.22 20.43
C THR A 253 2.63 -5.88 19.34
N ARG A 254 1.73 -6.78 19.73
CA ARG A 254 0.76 -7.40 18.82
C ARG A 254 -0.20 -6.35 18.27
N ASP A 255 -0.78 -5.52 19.14
CA ASP A 255 -1.74 -4.48 18.77
C ASP A 255 -1.10 -3.43 17.86
N GLN A 256 0.10 -2.96 18.17
CA GLN A 256 0.85 -2.07 17.30
C GLN A 256 1.16 -2.70 15.94
N SER A 257 1.58 -3.96 15.91
CA SER A 257 1.86 -4.68 14.67
C SER A 257 0.60 -4.91 13.82
N ALA A 258 -0.57 -5.05 14.45
CA ALA A 258 -1.85 -5.25 13.77
C ALA A 258 -2.27 -4.03 12.94
N ILE A 259 -1.83 -2.82 13.30
CA ILE A 259 -2.10 -1.59 12.53
C ILE A 259 -1.57 -1.72 11.09
N ARG A 260 -0.53 -2.53 10.86
CA ARG A 260 0.00 -2.81 9.51
C ARG A 260 -1.08 -3.33 8.55
N TRP A 261 -2.14 -3.97 9.05
CA TRP A 261 -3.25 -4.42 8.23
C TRP A 261 -3.93 -3.31 7.40
N LYS A 262 -3.84 -2.05 7.84
CA LYS A 262 -4.40 -0.89 7.12
C LYS A 262 -3.80 -0.73 5.70
N ILE A 263 -2.52 -1.04 5.49
CA ILE A 263 -1.93 -0.96 4.15
C ILE A 263 -2.38 -2.13 3.25
N GLU A 264 -2.61 -3.31 3.81
CA GLU A 264 -3.19 -4.44 3.09
C GLU A 264 -4.65 -4.16 2.71
N GLN A 265 -5.41 -3.53 3.61
CA GLN A 265 -6.76 -3.04 3.34
C GLN A 265 -6.75 -2.04 2.18
N PHE A 266 -5.86 -1.04 2.21
CA PHE A 266 -5.69 -0.09 1.11
C PHE A 266 -5.42 -0.79 -0.23
N HIS A 267 -4.47 -1.73 -0.28
CA HIS A 267 -4.16 -2.47 -1.50
C HIS A 267 -5.36 -3.22 -2.06
N ARG A 268 -6.13 -3.89 -1.21
CA ARG A 268 -7.34 -4.61 -1.59
C ARG A 268 -8.40 -3.66 -2.13
N GLU A 269 -8.71 -2.59 -1.41
CA GLU A 269 -9.68 -1.59 -1.82
C GLU A 269 -9.31 -0.94 -3.15
N ALA A 270 -8.06 -0.45 -3.29
CA ALA A 270 -7.60 0.18 -4.51
C ALA A 270 -7.73 -0.74 -5.73
N LYS A 271 -7.40 -2.02 -5.60
CA LYS A 271 -7.57 -3.00 -6.70
C LYS A 271 -9.03 -3.27 -7.04
N GLN A 272 -9.88 -3.42 -6.04
CA GLN A 272 -11.27 -3.84 -6.23
C GLN A 272 -12.19 -2.72 -6.68
N VAL A 273 -11.99 -1.48 -6.19
CA VAL A 273 -12.99 -0.42 -6.41
C VAL A 273 -12.54 0.68 -7.38
N THR A 274 -11.25 0.78 -7.72
CA THR A 274 -10.75 1.86 -8.60
C THR A 274 -10.31 1.39 -9.98
N GLY A 275 -10.31 0.07 -10.23
CA GLY A 275 -9.76 -0.49 -11.46
C GLY A 275 -8.24 -0.37 -11.58
N LEU A 276 -7.52 -0.22 -10.47
CA LEU A 276 -6.05 -0.05 -10.42
C LEU A 276 -5.29 -1.10 -11.26
N GLU A 277 -5.78 -2.33 -11.25
CA GLU A 277 -5.20 -3.46 -11.99
C GLU A 277 -5.70 -3.57 -13.44
N ALA A 278 -6.79 -2.89 -13.80
CA ALA A 278 -7.53 -3.16 -15.02
C ALA A 278 -6.94 -2.55 -16.30
N CYS A 279 -6.01 -1.59 -16.20
CA CYS A 279 -5.45 -0.89 -17.36
C CYS A 279 -4.67 -1.84 -18.29
N GLN A 280 -5.04 -1.86 -19.58
CA GLN A 280 -4.38 -2.64 -20.63
C GLN A 280 -3.56 -1.78 -21.60
N CYS A 281 -3.38 -0.49 -21.30
CA CYS A 281 -2.56 0.39 -22.14
C CYS A 281 -1.12 -0.12 -22.23
N ARG A 282 -0.57 -0.15 -23.46
CA ARG A 282 0.78 -0.66 -23.70
C ARG A 282 1.87 0.27 -23.17
N SER A 283 1.70 1.58 -23.38
CA SER A 283 2.75 2.54 -23.04
C SER A 283 2.90 2.73 -21.52
N GLN A 284 4.14 2.77 -21.06
CA GLN A 284 4.50 3.02 -19.69
C GLN A 284 3.89 4.31 -19.14
N ARG A 285 3.85 5.39 -19.95
CA ARG A 285 3.28 6.67 -19.56
C ARG A 285 1.79 6.53 -19.23
N ALA A 286 1.02 5.85 -20.07
CA ALA A 286 -0.40 5.64 -19.85
C ALA A 286 -0.65 4.77 -18.60
N GLN A 287 0.16 3.73 -18.36
CA GLN A 287 0.10 2.90 -17.15
C GLN A 287 0.36 3.74 -15.89
N ARG A 288 1.41 4.57 -15.90
CA ARG A 288 1.74 5.46 -14.77
C ARG A 288 0.61 6.44 -14.45
N ASN A 289 0.02 7.04 -15.49
CA ASN A 289 -1.09 7.99 -15.33
C ASN A 289 -2.36 7.29 -14.85
N HIS A 290 -2.65 6.07 -15.33
CA HIS A 290 -3.77 5.28 -14.84
C HIS A 290 -3.62 4.95 -13.35
N ILE A 291 -2.44 4.47 -12.94
CA ILE A 291 -2.14 4.19 -11.54
C ILE A 291 -2.35 5.45 -10.68
N ALA A 292 -1.84 6.60 -11.12
CA ALA A 292 -2.04 7.87 -10.43
C ALA A 292 -3.54 8.22 -10.30
N CYS A 293 -4.32 8.10 -11.38
CA CYS A 293 -5.76 8.36 -11.36
C CYS A 293 -6.49 7.39 -10.42
N ALA A 294 -6.17 6.10 -10.44
CA ALA A 294 -6.78 5.11 -9.55
C ALA A 294 -6.48 5.41 -8.06
N MET A 295 -5.25 5.85 -7.74
CA MET A 295 -4.89 6.31 -6.40
C MET A 295 -5.70 7.55 -5.97
N LEU A 296 -5.87 8.53 -6.86
CA LEU A 296 -6.68 9.72 -6.60
C LEU A 296 -8.17 9.37 -6.39
N VAL A 297 -8.68 8.40 -7.14
CA VAL A 297 -10.05 7.90 -6.95
C VAL A 297 -10.21 7.25 -5.58
N TRP A 298 -9.23 6.44 -5.15
CA TRP A 298 -9.26 5.87 -3.80
C TRP A 298 -9.27 6.95 -2.72
N VAL A 299 -8.42 7.98 -2.85
CA VAL A 299 -8.41 9.11 -1.90
C VAL A 299 -9.78 9.78 -1.84
N ARG A 300 -10.43 10.01 -2.98
CA ARG A 300 -11.76 10.62 -3.02
C ARG A 300 -12.84 9.73 -2.38
N LEU A 301 -12.82 8.43 -2.66
CA LEU A 301 -13.75 7.48 -2.05
C LEU A 301 -13.53 7.40 -0.53
N ASN A 302 -12.27 7.34 -0.09
CA ASN A 302 -11.94 7.31 1.34
C ASN A 302 -12.40 8.61 2.05
N GLN A 303 -12.22 9.77 1.41
CA GLN A 303 -12.72 11.05 1.93
C GLN A 303 -14.24 11.01 2.17
N ILE A 304 -15.01 10.50 1.21
CA ILE A 304 -16.46 10.39 1.35
C ILE A 304 -16.80 9.37 2.45
N ALA A 305 -16.14 8.20 2.45
CA ALA A 305 -16.33 7.15 3.44
C ALA A 305 -16.12 7.65 4.88
N GLN A 306 -15.07 8.44 5.10
CA GLN A 306 -14.80 9.06 6.41
C GLN A 306 -15.87 10.10 6.81
N ALA A 307 -16.44 10.82 5.84
CA ALA A 307 -17.47 11.83 6.09
C ALA A 307 -18.86 11.22 6.35
N THR A 308 -19.17 10.05 5.74
CA THR A 308 -20.48 9.38 5.86
C THR A 308 -20.49 8.21 6.83
N SER A 309 -19.33 7.80 7.34
CA SER A 309 -19.15 6.57 8.13
C SER A 309 -19.52 5.29 7.36
N ASP A 310 -19.53 5.35 6.04
CA ASP A 310 -19.74 4.20 5.16
C ASP A 310 -18.44 3.50 4.81
N SER A 311 -18.52 2.28 4.29
CA SER A 311 -17.37 1.65 3.66
C SER A 311 -17.20 2.12 2.21
N ILE A 312 -15.95 2.16 1.70
CA ILE A 312 -15.66 2.45 0.29
C ILE A 312 -16.45 1.51 -0.65
N TYR A 313 -16.69 0.28 -0.24
CA TYR A 313 -17.46 -0.71 -0.99
C TYR A 313 -18.94 -0.32 -1.11
N LEU A 314 -19.56 0.11 -0.01
CA LEU A 314 -20.96 0.57 -0.02
C LEU A 314 -21.13 1.81 -0.89
N LEU A 315 -20.20 2.78 -0.80
CA LEU A 315 -20.22 3.95 -1.66
C LEU A 315 -20.11 3.57 -3.14
N LYS A 316 -19.23 2.64 -3.48
CA LYS A 316 -19.05 2.19 -4.86
C LYS A 316 -20.28 1.45 -5.37
N GLN A 317 -20.87 0.59 -4.56
CA GLN A 317 -22.09 -0.16 -4.86
C GLN A 317 -23.28 0.77 -5.01
N GLY A 318 -23.45 1.74 -4.12
CA GLY A 318 -24.56 2.71 -4.12
C GLY A 318 -24.69 3.52 -5.40
N LEU A 319 -23.60 3.67 -6.19
CA LEU A 319 -23.65 4.31 -7.51
C LEU A 319 -24.54 3.55 -8.52
N LEU A 320 -24.90 2.29 -8.26
CA LEU A 320 -25.80 1.47 -9.09
C LEU A 320 -27.22 1.38 -8.55
N ASP A 321 -27.50 1.86 -7.34
CA ASP A 321 -28.78 1.61 -6.65
C ASP A 321 -29.97 2.15 -7.44
N ASP A 322 -29.89 3.35 -7.99
CA ASP A 322 -30.97 3.93 -8.77
C ASP A 322 -31.19 3.17 -10.08
N TYR A 323 -30.11 2.76 -10.75
CA TYR A 323 -30.19 1.89 -11.91
C TYR A 323 -30.85 0.55 -11.57
N MET A 324 -30.46 -0.08 -10.46
CA MET A 324 -31.04 -1.35 -10.03
C MET A 324 -32.53 -1.20 -9.69
N ARG A 325 -32.91 -0.14 -8.95
CA ARG A 325 -34.32 0.16 -8.65
C ARG A 325 -35.16 0.34 -9.93
N GLU A 326 -34.60 1.04 -10.91
CA GLU A 326 -35.27 1.24 -12.20
C GLU A 326 -35.42 -0.07 -12.96
N GLN A 327 -34.36 -0.88 -13.07
CA GLN A 327 -34.41 -2.17 -13.79
C GLN A 327 -35.32 -3.20 -13.11
N LEU A 328 -35.49 -3.14 -11.80
CA LEU A 328 -36.45 -4.00 -11.08
C LEU A 328 -37.89 -3.55 -11.29
N ARG A 329 -38.15 -2.24 -11.45
CA ARG A 329 -39.47 -1.67 -11.69
C ARG A 329 -39.87 -1.76 -13.16
N CYS A 330 -38.97 -1.41 -14.07
CA CYS A 330 -39.16 -1.34 -15.50
C CYS A 330 -37.95 -1.94 -16.23
N PRO A 331 -37.85 -3.28 -16.29
CA PRO A 331 -36.67 -3.92 -16.85
C PRO A 331 -36.52 -3.67 -18.34
N SER A 332 -35.33 -3.27 -18.80
CA SER A 332 -34.98 -3.20 -20.23
C SER A 332 -34.91 -4.58 -20.88
N ILE A 333 -34.61 -5.62 -20.10
CA ILE A 333 -34.65 -7.05 -20.48
C ILE A 333 -35.43 -7.77 -19.40
N SER A 334 -36.60 -8.31 -19.73
CA SER A 334 -37.40 -9.08 -18.82
C SER A 334 -37.04 -10.56 -18.86
N MET A 335 -37.19 -11.24 -17.73
CA MET A 335 -37.20 -12.72 -17.70
C MET A 335 -38.45 -13.24 -18.41
N PHE A 336 -38.43 -14.51 -18.82
CA PHE A 336 -39.59 -15.16 -19.42
C PHE A 336 -40.80 -15.01 -18.49
N SER A 337 -41.98 -14.76 -19.06
CA SER A 337 -43.21 -14.76 -18.32
C SER A 337 -43.42 -16.18 -17.76
N ALA A 338 -43.82 -16.27 -16.49
CA ALA A 338 -44.16 -17.51 -15.86
C ALA A 338 -45.47 -18.09 -16.45
#